data_5ea7fac86fd1eae632392b57f3455afa
#
_entry.id   5ea7fac86fd1eae632392b57f3455afa
#
_cell.length_a   1.000
_cell.length_b   1.000
_cell.length_c   1.000
_cell.angle_alpha   90.00
_cell.angle_beta   90.00
_cell.angle_gamma   90.00
#
_symmetry.space_group_name_H-M   'P 1'
#
loop_
_entity.id
_entity.type
_entity.pdbx_description
1 polymer ?
#
loop_
_entity_poly.entity_id
_entity_poly.type
_entity_poly.pdbx_seq_one_letter_code
_entity_poly.pdbx_strand_id
1 'polypeptide(L)'
;MLTTLAVSLGLAWSADHFSLPGDPTLMLTDTISRGALAMFLLTWLVIAIPPTAKLTYDTVRKVVPHLSKDGLTAPSNAARLRLFGSHLAHLGIILLLLGHVLTTTLVDRADPSHLITLEKDSAVEFNGYEFTFRETVLLAEDDPDYEYNIGNGFAGFVIEVTRDGEKVDEVTPGILRFGWQTTRSEVDRMVRPSGDLIFILDQQQAQISLTSMMQ
;
A
#
# COMPACT_ATOMS: atom_id res chain seq x y z
N MET A 1 -29.65 -7.46 -8.78
CA MET A 1 -29.04 -6.13 -8.91
C MET A 1 -29.68 -5.07 -8.01
N LEU A 2 -31.01 -4.83 -8.08
CA LEU A 2 -31.67 -3.81 -7.24
C LEU A 2 -31.51 -4.08 -5.74
N THR A 3 -31.64 -5.32 -5.29
CA THR A 3 -31.43 -5.72 -3.89
C THR A 3 -29.99 -5.48 -3.44
N THR A 4 -29.01 -5.80 -4.27
CA THR A 4 -27.57 -5.55 -3.98
C THR A 4 -27.31 -4.05 -3.83
N LEU A 5 -27.85 -3.24 -4.74
CA LEU A 5 -27.74 -1.78 -4.68
C LEU A 5 -28.38 -1.22 -3.40
N ALA A 6 -29.60 -1.68 -3.06
CA ALA A 6 -30.26 -1.23 -1.85
C ALA A 6 -29.48 -1.59 -0.57
N VAL A 7 -28.94 -2.82 -0.51
CA VAL A 7 -28.09 -3.27 0.61
C VAL A 7 -26.81 -2.44 0.69
N SER A 8 -26.13 -2.20 -0.43
CA SER A 8 -24.88 -1.43 -0.42
C SER A 8 -25.09 0.04 -0.04
N LEU A 9 -26.18 0.64 -0.47
CA LEU A 9 -26.56 2.00 -0.05
C LEU A 9 -26.96 2.04 1.44
N GLY A 10 -27.69 1.05 1.94
CA GLY A 10 -28.05 0.94 3.35
C GLY A 10 -26.82 0.77 4.25
N LEU A 11 -25.87 -0.06 3.87
CA LEU A 11 -24.62 -0.24 4.59
C LEU A 11 -23.72 1.00 4.52
N ALA A 12 -23.66 1.67 3.38
CA ALA A 12 -22.93 2.95 3.24
C ALA A 12 -23.52 4.05 4.14
N TRP A 13 -24.86 4.11 4.22
CA TRP A 13 -25.57 5.05 5.10
C TRP A 13 -25.29 4.78 6.59
N SER A 14 -25.07 3.54 6.96
CA SER A 14 -24.80 3.11 8.33
C SER A 14 -23.29 2.91 8.61
N ALA A 15 -22.42 3.41 7.75
CA ALA A 15 -20.97 3.21 7.86
C ALA A 15 -20.38 3.61 9.23
N ASP A 16 -20.91 4.65 9.84
CA ASP A 16 -20.48 5.16 11.16
C ASP A 16 -20.75 4.17 12.31
N HIS A 17 -21.58 3.15 12.08
CA HIS A 17 -21.85 2.08 13.06
C HIS A 17 -20.87 0.92 12.96
N PHE A 18 -19.97 0.93 12.00
CA PHE A 18 -18.97 -0.11 11.79
C PHE A 18 -17.59 0.40 12.17
N SER A 19 -16.83 -0.43 12.89
CA SER A 19 -15.41 -0.16 13.20
C SER A 19 -14.57 -0.42 11.95
N LEU A 20 -14.52 0.55 11.04
CA LEU A 20 -13.65 0.48 9.87
C LEU A 20 -12.24 0.94 10.25
N PRO A 21 -11.20 0.33 9.66
CA PRO A 21 -9.82 0.78 9.87
C PRO A 21 -9.57 2.15 9.24
N GLY A 22 -8.60 2.89 9.77
CA GLY A 22 -8.20 4.21 9.28
C GLY A 22 -9.14 5.32 9.76
N ASP A 23 -9.33 6.33 8.94
CA ASP A 23 -10.24 7.45 9.21
C ASP A 23 -11.49 7.38 8.31
N PRO A 24 -12.52 6.61 8.70
CA PRO A 24 -13.75 6.47 7.94
C PRO A 24 -14.62 7.75 7.97
N THR A 25 -14.40 8.64 8.92
CA THR A 25 -15.19 9.87 9.13
C THR A 25 -14.76 11.01 8.21
N LEU A 26 -13.55 10.92 7.63
CA LEU A 26 -13.03 11.94 6.73
C LEU A 26 -13.97 12.12 5.52
N MET A 27 -14.39 13.34 5.29
CA MET A 27 -15.30 13.67 4.20
C MET A 27 -14.54 13.80 2.87
N LEU A 28 -15.02 13.08 1.85
CA LEU A 28 -14.54 13.19 0.46
C LEU A 28 -15.26 14.30 -0.29
N THR A 29 -16.52 14.51 0.05
CA THR A 29 -17.37 15.59 -0.45
C THR A 29 -18.25 16.07 0.70
N ASP A 30 -19.01 17.15 0.51
CA ASP A 30 -19.93 17.70 1.53
C ASP A 30 -20.94 16.65 2.08
N THR A 31 -21.09 15.51 1.40
CA THR A 31 -22.14 14.52 1.72
C THR A 31 -21.65 13.08 1.81
N ILE A 32 -20.41 12.79 1.38
CA ILE A 32 -19.89 11.42 1.30
C ILE A 32 -18.62 11.31 2.12
N SER A 33 -18.64 10.47 3.16
CA SER A 33 -17.45 10.11 3.92
C SER A 33 -16.65 8.98 3.25
N ARG A 34 -15.37 8.86 3.62
CA ARG A 34 -14.52 7.73 3.19
C ARG A 34 -15.13 6.40 3.60
N GLY A 35 -15.67 6.31 4.82
CA GLY A 35 -16.34 5.12 5.33
C GLY A 35 -17.56 4.73 4.49
N ALA A 36 -18.40 5.69 4.10
CA ALA A 36 -19.56 5.44 3.26
C ALA A 36 -19.16 4.90 1.88
N LEU A 37 -18.17 5.51 1.23
CA LEU A 37 -17.64 5.03 -0.05
C LEU A 37 -17.02 3.64 0.08
N ALA A 38 -16.22 3.42 1.12
CA ALA A 38 -15.58 2.12 1.36
C ALA A 38 -16.62 1.02 1.59
N MET A 39 -17.62 1.24 2.42
CA MET A 39 -18.71 0.28 2.66
C MET A 39 -19.50 -0.05 1.40
N PHE A 40 -19.78 0.96 0.57
CA PHE A 40 -20.41 0.76 -0.72
C PHE A 40 -19.56 -0.17 -1.62
N LEU A 41 -18.30 0.16 -1.80
CA LEU A 41 -17.38 -0.60 -2.67
C LEU A 41 -17.12 -2.01 -2.12
N LEU A 42 -16.86 -2.15 -0.82
CA LEU A 42 -16.61 -3.45 -0.18
C LEU A 42 -17.82 -4.38 -0.33
N THR A 43 -19.04 -3.85 -0.18
CA THR A 43 -20.25 -4.65 -0.35
C THR A 43 -20.34 -5.24 -1.75
N TRP A 44 -20.09 -4.45 -2.79
CA TRP A 44 -20.09 -4.95 -4.17
C TRP A 44 -18.97 -5.97 -4.43
N LEU A 45 -17.78 -5.72 -3.94
CA LEU A 45 -16.64 -6.61 -4.11
C LEU A 45 -16.86 -7.95 -3.40
N VAL A 46 -17.31 -7.92 -2.14
CA VAL A 46 -17.56 -9.14 -1.35
C VAL A 46 -18.69 -9.98 -1.97
N ILE A 47 -19.75 -9.35 -2.47
CA ILE A 47 -20.84 -10.07 -3.16
C ILE A 47 -20.35 -10.68 -4.49
N ALA A 48 -19.41 -10.05 -5.18
CA ALA A 48 -18.88 -10.54 -6.45
C ALA A 48 -17.91 -11.73 -6.28
N ILE A 49 -17.27 -11.89 -5.12
CA ILE A 49 -16.28 -12.96 -4.88
C ILE A 49 -16.89 -14.37 -5.03
N PRO A 50 -17.97 -14.76 -4.34
CA PRO A 50 -18.46 -16.13 -4.39
C PRO A 50 -18.84 -16.61 -5.80
N PRO A 51 -19.62 -15.88 -6.60
CA PRO A 51 -19.97 -16.31 -7.94
C PRO A 51 -18.75 -16.39 -8.87
N THR A 52 -17.82 -15.41 -8.78
CA THR A 52 -16.61 -15.39 -9.59
C THR A 52 -15.66 -16.52 -9.21
N ALA A 53 -15.45 -16.76 -7.93
CA ALA A 53 -14.64 -17.87 -7.44
C ALA A 53 -15.24 -19.22 -7.85
N LYS A 54 -16.55 -19.38 -7.77
CA LYS A 54 -17.25 -20.60 -8.23
C LYS A 54 -17.05 -20.83 -9.72
N LEU A 55 -17.24 -19.79 -10.55
CA LEU A 55 -17.01 -19.89 -12.01
C LEU A 55 -15.57 -20.24 -12.34
N THR A 56 -14.62 -19.64 -11.65
CA THR A 56 -13.19 -19.94 -11.79
C THR A 56 -12.92 -21.40 -11.43
N TYR A 57 -13.41 -21.86 -10.28
CA TYR A 57 -13.26 -23.25 -9.82
C TYR A 57 -13.87 -24.25 -10.80
N ASP A 58 -15.11 -24.03 -11.23
CA ASP A 58 -15.82 -24.92 -12.17
C ASP A 58 -15.06 -24.99 -13.51
N THR A 59 -14.48 -23.88 -13.95
CA THR A 59 -13.67 -23.82 -15.16
C THR A 59 -12.34 -24.58 -14.99
N VAL A 60 -11.64 -24.39 -13.87
CA VAL A 60 -10.42 -25.15 -13.54
C VAL A 60 -10.70 -26.65 -13.58
N ARG A 61 -11.75 -27.10 -12.88
CA ARG A 61 -12.15 -28.50 -12.81
C ARG A 61 -12.44 -29.11 -14.18
N LYS A 62 -12.97 -28.32 -15.11
CA LYS A 62 -13.25 -28.76 -16.50
C LYS A 62 -12.00 -28.75 -17.39
N VAL A 63 -11.10 -27.78 -17.18
CA VAL A 63 -9.94 -27.54 -18.07
C VAL A 63 -8.77 -28.46 -17.73
N VAL A 64 -8.44 -28.60 -16.45
CA VAL A 64 -7.23 -29.34 -16.00
C VAL A 64 -7.15 -30.78 -16.54
N PRO A 65 -8.20 -31.62 -16.52
CA PRO A 65 -8.12 -32.97 -17.03
C PRO A 65 -7.81 -33.07 -18.54
N HIS A 66 -8.26 -32.07 -19.32
CA HIS A 66 -8.02 -32.00 -20.76
C HIS A 66 -6.60 -31.53 -21.10
N LEU A 67 -6.08 -30.56 -20.31
CA LEU A 67 -4.70 -30.09 -20.44
C LEU A 67 -3.68 -31.23 -20.20
N SER A 68 -3.99 -32.11 -19.25
CA SER A 68 -3.14 -33.24 -18.92
C SER A 68 -3.12 -34.30 -20.03
N LYS A 69 -4.21 -34.44 -20.79
CA LYS A 69 -4.31 -35.46 -21.88
C LYS A 69 -3.80 -34.96 -23.22
N ASP A 70 -4.19 -33.73 -23.60
CA ASP A 70 -4.00 -33.24 -24.97
C ASP A 70 -2.80 -32.30 -25.10
N GLY A 71 -2.19 -31.88 -23.96
CA GLY A 71 -1.13 -30.87 -23.90
C GLY A 71 -1.65 -29.41 -23.99
N LEU A 72 -0.83 -28.49 -23.50
CA LEU A 72 -1.19 -27.07 -23.41
C LEU A 72 -1.40 -26.41 -24.77
N THR A 73 -0.68 -26.85 -25.79
CA THR A 73 -0.66 -26.25 -27.14
C THR A 73 -1.74 -26.78 -28.07
N ALA A 74 -2.53 -27.76 -27.64
CA ALA A 74 -3.58 -28.32 -28.48
C ALA A 74 -4.63 -27.24 -28.85
N PRO A 75 -5.01 -27.09 -30.13
CA PRO A 75 -5.99 -26.10 -30.56
C PRO A 75 -7.34 -26.21 -29.82
N SER A 76 -7.73 -27.43 -29.46
CA SER A 76 -8.94 -27.76 -28.70
C SER A 76 -8.93 -27.12 -27.30
N ASN A 77 -7.77 -26.83 -26.71
CA ASN A 77 -7.60 -26.28 -25.41
C ASN A 77 -7.53 -24.73 -25.41
N ALA A 78 -7.30 -24.10 -26.58
CA ALA A 78 -7.15 -22.64 -26.66
C ALA A 78 -8.38 -21.88 -26.16
N ALA A 79 -9.59 -22.30 -26.52
CA ALA A 79 -10.84 -21.68 -26.09
C ALA A 79 -11.05 -21.87 -24.56
N ARG A 80 -10.70 -23.05 -24.04
CA ARG A 80 -10.81 -23.36 -22.61
C ARG A 80 -9.83 -22.53 -21.77
N LEU A 81 -8.59 -22.38 -22.26
CA LEU A 81 -7.58 -21.54 -21.61
C LEU A 81 -7.95 -20.07 -21.60
N ARG A 82 -8.54 -19.56 -22.70
CA ARG A 82 -9.05 -18.18 -22.75
C ARG A 82 -10.17 -17.95 -21.73
N LEU A 83 -11.10 -18.90 -21.63
CA LEU A 83 -12.20 -18.81 -20.66
C LEU A 83 -11.67 -18.86 -19.22
N PHE A 84 -10.76 -19.77 -18.92
CA PHE A 84 -10.09 -19.85 -17.62
C PHE A 84 -9.34 -18.56 -17.29
N GLY A 85 -8.51 -18.05 -18.22
CA GLY A 85 -7.78 -16.80 -18.05
C GLY A 85 -8.69 -15.62 -17.79
N SER A 86 -9.84 -15.54 -18.49
CA SER A 86 -10.86 -14.50 -18.26
C SER A 86 -11.41 -14.55 -16.83
N HIS A 87 -11.83 -15.71 -16.33
CA HIS A 87 -12.36 -15.83 -14.97
C HIS A 87 -11.31 -15.55 -13.90
N LEU A 88 -10.07 -16.01 -14.12
CA LEU A 88 -8.95 -15.75 -13.22
C LEU A 88 -8.62 -14.24 -13.17
N ALA A 89 -8.64 -13.58 -14.33
CA ALA A 89 -8.42 -12.14 -14.40
C ALA A 89 -9.50 -11.34 -13.64
N HIS A 90 -10.79 -11.72 -13.81
CA HIS A 90 -11.87 -11.07 -13.06
C HIS A 90 -11.74 -11.27 -11.56
N LEU A 91 -11.41 -12.47 -11.09
CA LEU A 91 -11.16 -12.74 -9.67
C LEU A 91 -9.98 -11.93 -9.16
N GLY A 92 -8.88 -11.86 -9.94
CA GLY A 92 -7.70 -11.06 -9.61
C GLY A 92 -8.02 -9.57 -9.48
N ILE A 93 -8.81 -9.03 -10.40
CA ILE A 93 -9.25 -7.62 -10.35
C ILE A 93 -10.11 -7.36 -9.11
N ILE A 94 -11.04 -8.25 -8.76
CA ILE A 94 -11.88 -8.09 -7.56
C ILE A 94 -11.00 -8.07 -6.30
N LEU A 95 -10.04 -8.99 -6.19
CA LEU A 95 -9.14 -9.06 -5.04
C LEU A 95 -8.21 -7.84 -4.96
N LEU A 96 -7.70 -7.37 -6.11
CA LEU A 96 -6.88 -6.16 -6.20
C LEU A 96 -7.67 -4.92 -5.76
N LEU A 97 -8.90 -4.76 -6.24
CA LEU A 97 -9.75 -3.65 -5.84
C LEU A 97 -10.13 -3.73 -4.36
N LEU A 98 -10.38 -4.93 -3.83
CA LEU A 98 -10.62 -5.13 -2.40
C LEU A 98 -9.42 -4.65 -1.56
N GLY A 99 -8.21 -5.09 -1.93
CA GLY A 99 -6.98 -4.63 -1.31
C GLY A 99 -6.80 -3.11 -1.43
N HIS A 100 -7.08 -2.55 -2.60
CA HIS A 100 -6.98 -1.11 -2.83
C HIS A 100 -7.94 -0.31 -1.94
N VAL A 101 -9.21 -0.71 -1.82
CA VAL A 101 -10.18 -0.04 -0.92
C VAL A 101 -9.68 -0.07 0.53
N LEU A 102 -9.19 -1.21 1.00
CA LEU A 102 -8.71 -1.36 2.37
C LEU A 102 -7.46 -0.53 2.66
N THR A 103 -6.55 -0.39 1.69
CA THR A 103 -5.24 0.24 1.91
C THR A 103 -5.17 1.72 1.51
N THR A 104 -6.08 2.19 0.67
CA THR A 104 -6.04 3.57 0.17
C THR A 104 -7.28 4.39 0.51
N THR A 105 -8.47 3.79 0.47
CA THR A 105 -9.70 4.54 0.76
C THR A 105 -9.91 4.72 2.26
N LEU A 106 -9.54 3.71 3.06
CA LEU A 106 -9.74 3.74 4.51
C LEU A 106 -8.55 4.31 5.28
N VAL A 107 -7.33 4.25 4.72
CA VAL A 107 -6.13 4.75 5.41
C VAL A 107 -5.94 6.25 5.13
N ASP A 108 -5.92 7.06 6.16
CA ASP A 108 -5.46 8.44 6.08
C ASP A 108 -3.95 8.50 6.31
N ARG A 109 -3.21 8.85 5.28
CA ARG A 109 -1.74 9.01 5.36
C ARG A 109 -1.33 10.32 6.03
N ALA A 110 -2.25 11.26 6.15
CA ALA A 110 -2.05 12.55 6.81
C ALA A 110 -2.54 12.54 8.27
N ASP A 111 -3.00 11.39 8.78
CA ASP A 111 -3.42 11.25 10.18
C ASP A 111 -2.24 11.59 11.10
N PRO A 112 -2.36 12.59 11.98
CA PRO A 112 -1.32 12.95 12.92
C PRO A 112 -0.84 11.79 13.81
N SER A 113 -1.69 10.78 14.05
CA SER A 113 -1.30 9.59 14.81
C SER A 113 -0.27 8.72 14.09
N HIS A 114 -0.08 8.92 12.77
CA HIS A 114 0.94 8.25 11.96
C HIS A 114 2.22 9.09 11.78
N LEU A 115 2.24 10.30 12.33
CA LEU A 115 3.38 11.19 12.26
C LEU A 115 4.19 11.11 13.55
N ILE A 116 5.47 10.84 13.43
CA ILE A 116 6.40 10.91 14.54
C ILE A 116 7.51 11.90 14.20
N THR A 117 7.87 12.72 15.19
CA THR A 117 9.02 13.63 15.07
C THR A 117 10.19 13.00 15.79
N LEU A 118 11.29 12.82 15.08
CA LEU A 118 12.52 12.25 15.60
C LEU A 118 13.56 13.35 15.80
N GLU A 119 14.07 13.47 17.02
CA GLU A 119 15.28 14.26 17.29
C GLU A 119 16.49 13.33 17.23
N LYS A 120 17.65 13.89 16.85
CA LYS A 120 18.89 13.10 16.75
C LYS A 120 19.20 12.44 18.09
N ASP A 121 19.51 11.14 18.03
CA ASP A 121 19.85 10.28 19.16
C ASP A 121 18.79 10.20 20.29
N SER A 122 17.56 10.63 19.99
CA SER A 122 16.42 10.48 20.89
C SER A 122 15.49 9.38 20.37
N ALA A 123 15.21 8.40 21.22
CA ALA A 123 14.29 7.30 20.88
C ALA A 123 12.84 7.74 21.04
N VAL A 124 11.99 7.44 20.07
CA VAL A 124 10.55 7.66 20.11
C VAL A 124 9.85 6.31 19.92
N GLU A 125 8.99 5.97 20.87
CA GLU A 125 8.19 4.75 20.80
C GLU A 125 6.96 4.96 19.90
N PHE A 126 6.77 4.05 18.95
CA PHE A 126 5.60 3.99 18.10
C PHE A 126 5.30 2.55 17.68
N ASN A 127 4.06 2.12 17.87
CA ASN A 127 3.57 0.80 17.47
C ASN A 127 4.40 -0.40 17.99
N GLY A 128 4.93 -0.27 19.20
CA GLY A 128 5.72 -1.30 19.87
C GLY A 128 7.16 -1.43 19.36
N TYR A 129 7.66 -0.41 18.71
CA TYR A 129 9.05 -0.24 18.31
C TYR A 129 9.56 1.11 18.79
N GLU A 130 10.86 1.20 19.00
CA GLU A 130 11.57 2.46 19.28
C GLU A 130 12.32 2.86 18.01
N PHE A 131 12.17 4.12 17.61
CA PHE A 131 12.80 4.70 16.44
C PHE A 131 13.80 5.75 16.88
N THR A 132 15.04 5.65 16.46
CA THR A 132 16.09 6.59 16.79
C THR A 132 16.73 7.10 15.51
N PHE A 133 16.64 8.42 15.26
CA PHE A 133 17.38 9.06 14.17
C PHE A 133 18.86 9.12 14.54
N ARG A 134 19.73 8.52 13.73
CA ARG A 134 21.16 8.44 13.97
C ARG A 134 21.93 9.49 13.19
N GLU A 135 21.79 9.51 11.89
CA GLU A 135 22.57 10.40 11.03
C GLU A 135 21.85 10.74 9.72
N THR A 136 22.36 11.75 9.03
CA THR A 136 21.92 12.12 7.69
C THR A 136 22.96 11.63 6.68
N VAL A 137 22.49 10.96 5.64
CA VAL A 137 23.30 10.51 4.49
C VAL A 137 23.03 11.46 3.32
N LEU A 138 24.12 11.99 2.74
CA LEU A 138 24.06 12.83 1.54
C LEU A 138 24.94 12.19 0.48
N LEU A 139 24.33 11.71 -0.60
CA LEU A 139 25.01 11.08 -1.72
C LEU A 139 24.85 11.93 -2.97
N ALA A 140 25.95 12.22 -3.65
CA ALA A 140 25.95 12.80 -4.99
C ALA A 140 25.84 11.69 -6.05
N GLU A 141 25.50 12.05 -7.28
CA GLU A 141 25.37 11.09 -8.39
C GLU A 141 26.66 10.31 -8.69
N ASP A 142 27.83 10.92 -8.43
CA ASP A 142 29.15 10.33 -8.61
C ASP A 142 29.68 9.59 -7.37
N ASP A 143 28.91 9.53 -6.31
CA ASP A 143 29.25 8.79 -5.11
C ASP A 143 29.18 7.28 -5.37
N PRO A 144 30.21 6.49 -4.99
CA PRO A 144 30.19 5.03 -5.17
C PRO A 144 29.04 4.33 -4.42
N ASP A 145 28.52 4.93 -3.37
CA ASP A 145 27.39 4.41 -2.59
C ASP A 145 26.02 4.86 -3.14
N TYR A 146 26.01 5.62 -4.25
CA TYR A 146 24.76 6.04 -4.90
C TYR A 146 24.18 4.91 -5.76
N GLU A 147 23.27 4.15 -5.22
CA GLU A 147 22.68 2.97 -5.88
C GLU A 147 21.47 3.29 -6.79
N TYR A 148 21.06 4.56 -6.88
CA TYR A 148 19.88 4.93 -7.65
C TYR A 148 20.21 5.11 -9.14
N ASN A 149 19.38 4.47 -10.00
CA ASN A 149 19.53 4.60 -11.46
C ASN A 149 18.97 5.91 -12.02
N ILE A 150 18.42 6.78 -11.18
CA ILE A 150 17.72 8.02 -11.53
C ILE A 150 18.02 9.11 -10.49
N GLY A 151 17.91 10.36 -10.92
CA GLY A 151 18.23 11.49 -10.05
C GLY A 151 19.70 11.86 -10.08
N ASN A 152 20.06 12.94 -9.39
CA ASN A 152 21.42 13.47 -9.31
C ASN A 152 21.85 13.78 -7.87
N GLY A 153 21.30 13.07 -6.91
CA GLY A 153 21.65 13.11 -5.51
C GLY A 153 20.54 12.55 -4.63
N PHE A 154 20.94 12.04 -3.48
CA PHE A 154 20.06 11.50 -2.46
C PHE A 154 20.40 12.14 -1.10
N ALA A 155 19.36 12.47 -0.35
CA ALA A 155 19.47 12.88 1.04
C ALA A 155 18.56 12.00 1.87
N GLY A 156 19.12 11.19 2.76
CA GLY A 156 18.41 10.24 3.60
C GLY A 156 18.65 10.46 5.08
N PHE A 157 17.77 9.90 5.90
CA PHE A 157 17.86 9.92 7.35
C PHE A 157 17.94 8.49 7.85
N VAL A 158 19.08 8.11 8.42
CA VAL A 158 19.26 6.77 8.98
C VAL A 158 18.50 6.68 10.29
N ILE A 159 17.54 5.78 10.34
CA ILE A 159 16.69 5.53 11.49
C ILE A 159 16.91 4.09 11.94
N GLU A 160 17.47 3.95 13.13
CA GLU A 160 17.59 2.65 13.80
C GLU A 160 16.25 2.27 14.41
N VAL A 161 15.83 1.05 14.17
CA VAL A 161 14.60 0.48 14.73
C VAL A 161 14.96 -0.57 15.75
N THR A 162 14.53 -0.36 17.01
CA THR A 162 14.75 -1.31 18.09
C THR A 162 13.42 -1.83 18.63
N ARG A 163 13.45 -3.02 19.18
CA ARG A 163 12.34 -3.61 19.89
C ARG A 163 12.87 -4.38 21.12
N ASP A 164 12.28 -4.11 22.26
CA ASP A 164 12.72 -4.72 23.54
C ASP A 164 14.23 -4.49 23.84
N GLY A 165 14.78 -3.36 23.34
CA GLY A 165 16.19 -2.99 23.48
C GLY A 165 17.14 -3.66 22.47
N GLU A 166 16.64 -4.47 21.54
CA GLU A 166 17.44 -5.09 20.48
C GLU A 166 17.19 -4.40 19.13
N LYS A 167 18.26 -4.15 18.37
CA LYS A 167 18.14 -3.61 16.99
C LYS A 167 17.51 -4.68 16.10
N VAL A 168 16.37 -4.35 15.50
CA VAL A 168 15.62 -5.25 14.62
C VAL A 168 15.74 -4.85 13.15
N ASP A 169 15.99 -3.57 12.86
CA ASP A 169 16.16 -3.08 11.50
C ASP A 169 16.87 -1.72 11.48
N GLU A 170 17.23 -1.27 10.29
CA GLU A 170 17.71 0.07 10.00
C GLU A 170 17.12 0.51 8.67
N VAL A 171 16.50 1.67 8.64
CA VAL A 171 15.84 2.20 7.46
C VAL A 171 16.36 3.59 7.14
N THR A 172 16.42 3.91 5.83
CA THR A 172 16.95 5.19 5.36
C THR A 172 15.97 5.85 4.38
N PRO A 173 14.79 6.27 4.85
CA PRO A 173 13.89 7.07 4.01
C PRO A 173 14.57 8.37 3.62
N GLY A 174 14.30 8.86 2.39
CA GLY A 174 15.01 10.00 1.88
C GLY A 174 14.29 10.77 0.80
N ILE A 175 15.05 11.64 0.16
CA ILE A 175 14.62 12.47 -0.96
C ILE A 175 15.66 12.34 -2.07
N LEU A 176 15.20 11.90 -3.24
CA LEU A 176 15.97 11.96 -4.49
C LEU A 176 15.81 13.35 -5.12
N ARG A 177 16.91 13.92 -5.56
CA ARG A 177 16.96 15.19 -6.27
C ARG A 177 17.05 14.97 -7.78
N PHE A 178 16.30 15.76 -8.53
CA PHE A 178 16.32 15.80 -9.99
C PHE A 178 16.61 17.23 -10.46
N GLY A 179 17.84 17.50 -10.84
CA GLY A 179 18.26 18.85 -11.22
C GLY A 179 18.12 19.85 -10.06
N TRP A 180 17.70 21.09 -10.37
CA TRP A 180 17.75 22.20 -9.40
C TRP A 180 16.47 22.38 -8.60
N GLN A 181 15.32 21.84 -9.03
CA GLN A 181 14.01 22.20 -8.46
C GLN A 181 13.07 21.03 -8.22
N THR A 182 13.39 19.83 -8.65
CA THR A 182 12.49 18.69 -8.52
C THR A 182 13.05 17.69 -7.55
N THR A 183 12.23 17.29 -6.59
CA THR A 183 12.55 16.25 -5.62
C THR A 183 11.46 15.18 -5.62
N ARG A 184 11.84 13.95 -5.29
CA ARG A 184 10.94 12.83 -5.09
C ARG A 184 11.23 12.17 -3.75
N SER A 185 10.19 11.91 -2.96
CA SER A 185 10.35 11.07 -1.78
C SER A 185 10.79 9.67 -2.18
N GLU A 186 11.84 9.22 -1.52
CA GLU A 186 12.25 7.83 -1.55
C GLU A 186 11.82 7.19 -0.23
N VAL A 187 10.98 6.18 -0.34
CA VAL A 187 10.44 5.48 0.82
C VAL A 187 11.34 4.31 1.16
N ASP A 188 11.47 4.03 2.45
CA ASP A 188 12.08 2.79 2.90
C ASP A 188 11.07 1.97 3.71
N ARG A 189 11.34 0.70 3.93
CA ARG A 189 10.39 -0.21 4.56
C ARG A 189 11.06 -1.24 5.45
N MET A 190 10.46 -1.49 6.58
CA MET A 190 10.73 -2.65 7.41
C MET A 190 9.71 -3.76 7.09
N VAL A 191 10.18 -4.90 6.60
CA VAL A 191 9.35 -6.05 6.24
C VAL A 191 8.97 -6.85 7.48
N ARG A 192 7.68 -7.15 7.67
CA ARG A 192 7.17 -7.92 8.79
C ARG A 192 6.11 -8.92 8.35
N PRO A 193 5.96 -10.05 9.07
CA PRO A 193 4.89 -11.03 8.78
C PRO A 193 3.47 -10.47 8.88
N SER A 194 3.27 -9.44 9.73
CA SER A 194 1.97 -8.79 9.96
C SER A 194 1.68 -7.63 9.00
N GLY A 195 2.58 -7.34 8.08
CA GLY A 195 2.52 -6.21 7.15
C GLY A 195 3.70 -5.26 7.31
N ASP A 196 4.17 -4.68 6.21
CA ASP A 196 5.33 -3.80 6.19
C ASP A 196 5.04 -2.46 6.88
N LEU A 197 6.04 -1.92 7.59
CA LEU A 197 6.08 -0.51 7.96
C LEU A 197 6.77 0.26 6.84
N ILE A 198 6.09 1.27 6.32
CA ILE A 198 6.61 2.13 5.25
C ILE A 198 6.97 3.48 5.88
N PHE A 199 8.22 3.90 5.68
CA PHE A 199 8.76 5.16 6.17
C PHE A 199 8.77 6.19 5.05
N ILE A 200 8.12 7.32 5.28
CA ILE A 200 8.02 8.42 4.32
C ILE A 200 8.40 9.70 5.06
N LEU A 201 9.31 10.48 4.52
CA LEU A 201 9.64 11.79 5.07
C LEU A 201 8.57 12.83 4.74
N ASP A 202 8.23 13.67 5.69
CA ASP A 202 7.56 14.93 5.40
C ASP A 202 8.50 15.82 4.59
N GLN A 203 8.17 16.05 3.32
CA GLN A 203 9.03 16.78 2.39
C GLN A 203 9.30 18.21 2.83
N GLN A 204 8.34 18.88 3.45
CA GLN A 204 8.51 20.28 3.88
C GLN A 204 9.50 20.36 5.05
N GLN A 205 9.32 19.50 6.05
CA GLN A 205 10.23 19.44 7.18
C GLN A 205 11.63 18.95 6.82
N ALA A 206 11.73 17.95 5.96
CA ALA A 206 12.99 17.43 5.49
C ALA A 206 13.79 18.47 4.69
N GLN A 207 13.15 19.29 3.83
CA GLN A 207 13.82 20.38 3.11
C GLN A 207 14.33 21.46 4.06
N ILE A 208 13.55 21.83 5.07
CA ILE A 208 13.97 22.83 6.08
C ILE A 208 15.17 22.31 6.85
N SER A 209 15.14 21.07 7.29
CA SER A 209 16.24 20.44 8.03
C SER A 209 17.51 20.35 7.20
N LEU A 210 17.43 19.93 5.95
CA LEU A 210 18.59 19.85 5.04
C LEU A 210 19.15 21.24 4.75
N THR A 211 18.32 22.26 4.56
CA THR A 211 18.77 23.63 4.33
C THR A 211 19.50 24.20 5.55
N SER A 212 19.03 23.89 6.76
CA SER A 212 19.67 24.34 8.00
C SER A 212 21.00 23.64 8.28
N MET A 213 21.20 22.39 7.77
CA MET A 213 22.45 21.66 7.92
C MET A 213 23.53 22.10 6.92
N MET A 214 23.16 22.76 5.82
CA MET A 214 24.08 23.26 4.78
C MET A 214 24.54 24.71 5.02
N GLN A 215 24.09 25.38 6.05
CA GLN A 215 24.50 26.69 6.50
C GLN A 215 25.54 26.60 7.64
#